data_9b0d8e5d632c9a14509e3395647645ab
#
_entry.id   9b0d8e5d632c9a14509e3395647645ab
#
_cell.length_a   1.000
_cell.length_b   1.000
_cell.length_c   1.000
_cell.angle_alpha   90.00
_cell.angle_beta   90.00
_cell.angle_gamma   90.00
#
_symmetry.space_group_name_H-M   'P 1'
#
loop_
_entity.id
_entity.type
_entity.pdbx_description
1 polymer ?
#
loop_
_entity_poly.entity_id
_entity_poly.type
_entity_poly.pdbx_seq_one_letter_code
_entity_poly.pdbx_strand_id
1 'polypeptide(L)'
;MVGLAQSSIWIYSIPLKHIVTAAHYNGKIPRNPFAMYHVDPDHKEREFLTLDELTAMTEIKLEDPNMAFARDLFIFGSWTGIAFIDIKNLTEDNISMVNGAPWIVSKVRKSSNMCIVSLS
;
A
#
# COMPACT_ATOMS: atom_id res chain seq x y z
N MET A 1 24.15 7.73 -16.61
CA MET A 1 23.27 6.60 -16.93
C MET A 1 22.55 6.23 -15.62
N VAL A 2 21.26 6.43 -15.53
CA VAL A 2 20.48 6.09 -14.30
C VAL A 2 20.17 4.60 -14.41
N GLY A 3 20.81 3.78 -13.55
CA GLY A 3 20.54 2.35 -13.47
C GLY A 3 19.16 2.08 -12.82
N LEU A 4 18.59 0.90 -13.07
CA LEU A 4 17.38 0.44 -12.39
C LEU A 4 17.67 0.22 -10.89
N ALA A 5 16.68 0.55 -10.05
CA ALA A 5 16.77 0.24 -8.63
C ALA A 5 16.82 -1.29 -8.39
N GLN A 6 17.53 -1.72 -7.35
CA GLN A 6 17.70 -3.13 -6.98
C GLN A 6 16.38 -3.91 -6.91
N SER A 7 15.36 -3.31 -6.28
CA SER A 7 14.01 -3.87 -6.18
C SER A 7 13.32 -4.04 -7.54
N SER A 8 13.57 -3.12 -8.50
CA SER A 8 13.05 -3.26 -9.86
C SER A 8 13.72 -4.39 -10.61
N ILE A 9 15.05 -4.54 -10.47
CA ILE A 9 15.79 -5.66 -11.05
C ILE A 9 15.26 -6.99 -10.50
N TRP A 10 15.01 -7.06 -9.20
CA TRP A 10 14.43 -8.23 -8.55
C TRP A 10 13.06 -8.62 -9.14
N ILE A 11 12.12 -7.65 -9.23
CA ILE A 11 10.77 -7.88 -9.78
C ILE A 11 10.82 -8.39 -11.22
N TYR A 12 11.64 -7.78 -12.08
CA TYR A 12 11.76 -8.20 -13.48
C TYR A 12 12.50 -9.52 -13.66
N SER A 13 13.42 -9.87 -12.75
CA SER A 13 14.15 -11.14 -12.82
C SER A 13 13.28 -12.35 -12.48
N ILE A 14 12.24 -12.21 -11.67
CA ILE A 14 11.37 -13.32 -11.26
C ILE A 14 10.72 -14.01 -12.47
N PRO A 15 9.92 -13.35 -13.32
CA PRO A 15 9.28 -14.00 -14.46
C PRO A 15 10.30 -14.56 -15.46
N LEU A 16 11.41 -13.86 -15.68
CA LEU A 16 12.47 -14.35 -16.55
C LEU A 16 13.08 -15.65 -16.03
N LYS A 17 13.40 -15.74 -14.73
CA LYS A 17 13.90 -16.96 -14.10
C LYS A 17 12.90 -18.09 -14.23
N HIS A 18 11.61 -17.85 -14.05
CA HIS A 18 10.57 -18.86 -14.21
C HIS A 18 10.54 -19.42 -15.64
N ILE A 19 10.56 -18.57 -16.66
CA ILE A 19 10.55 -18.99 -18.08
C ILE A 19 11.78 -19.83 -18.41
N VAL A 20 12.97 -19.36 -18.03
CA VAL A 20 14.22 -20.06 -18.31
C VAL A 20 14.32 -21.40 -17.56
N THR A 21 13.85 -21.44 -16.32
CA THR A 21 13.79 -22.66 -15.53
C THR A 21 12.85 -23.69 -16.19
N ALA A 22 11.65 -23.26 -16.61
CA ALA A 22 10.71 -24.12 -17.32
C ALA A 22 11.29 -24.63 -18.66
N ALA A 23 11.99 -23.77 -19.40
CA ALA A 23 12.65 -24.18 -20.65
C ALA A 23 13.75 -25.23 -20.41
N HIS A 24 14.49 -25.12 -19.31
CA HIS A 24 15.49 -26.11 -18.92
C HIS A 24 14.85 -27.46 -18.55
N TYR A 25 13.81 -27.44 -17.70
CA TYR A 25 13.09 -28.68 -17.33
C TYR A 25 12.43 -29.37 -18.51
N ASN A 26 11.97 -28.59 -19.50
CA ASN A 26 11.39 -29.13 -20.74
C ASN A 26 12.46 -29.53 -21.79
N GLY A 27 13.74 -29.53 -21.45
CA GLY A 27 14.83 -29.91 -22.34
C GLY A 27 15.06 -28.96 -23.51
N LYS A 28 14.50 -27.74 -23.46
CA LYS A 28 14.67 -26.73 -24.54
C LYS A 28 16.03 -26.05 -24.49
N ILE A 29 16.65 -25.97 -23.31
CA ILE A 29 18.01 -25.46 -23.11
C ILE A 29 18.81 -26.45 -22.26
N PRO A 30 20.08 -26.69 -22.58
CA PRO A 30 20.91 -27.70 -21.90
C PRO A 30 21.33 -27.27 -20.49
N ARG A 31 21.37 -25.98 -20.22
CA ARG A 31 21.84 -25.41 -18.95
C ARG A 31 20.99 -24.20 -18.54
N ASN A 32 20.66 -24.13 -17.25
CA ASN A 32 19.97 -22.94 -16.70
C ASN A 32 21.01 -21.86 -16.32
N PRO A 33 21.08 -20.72 -17.05
CA PRO A 33 22.04 -19.66 -16.76
C PRO A 33 21.76 -18.94 -15.44
N PHE A 34 20.54 -19.07 -14.90
CA PHE A 34 20.13 -18.44 -13.65
C PHE A 34 20.28 -19.35 -12.42
N ALA A 35 20.86 -20.55 -12.55
CA ALA A 35 20.98 -21.49 -11.45
C ALA A 35 21.72 -20.92 -10.23
N MET A 36 22.74 -20.06 -10.48
CA MET A 36 23.57 -19.42 -9.47
C MET A 36 23.26 -17.93 -9.32
N TYR A 37 22.26 -17.41 -10.03
CA TYR A 37 21.93 -16.00 -9.99
C TYR A 37 20.93 -15.68 -8.90
N HIS A 38 21.38 -14.93 -7.90
CA HIS A 38 20.53 -14.41 -6.80
C HIS A 38 20.48 -12.88 -6.90
N VAL A 39 19.28 -12.35 -6.83
CA VAL A 39 19.04 -10.91 -6.61
C VAL A 39 18.09 -10.84 -5.44
N ASP A 40 18.53 -10.22 -4.37
CA ASP A 40 17.68 -9.93 -3.24
C ASP A 40 17.06 -8.54 -3.38
N PRO A 41 15.79 -8.36 -3.01
CA PRO A 41 15.21 -7.02 -2.95
C PRO A 41 15.95 -6.20 -1.90
N ASP A 42 16.23 -4.94 -2.23
CA ASP A 42 16.75 -3.99 -1.25
C ASP A 42 15.63 -3.68 -0.22
N HIS A 43 15.71 -4.30 0.95
CA HIS A 43 14.81 -4.05 2.06
C HIS A 43 15.24 -2.75 2.75
N LYS A 44 14.70 -1.63 2.27
CA LYS A 44 14.77 -0.39 3.04
C LYS A 44 13.76 -0.46 4.16
N GLU A 45 14.24 -0.41 5.38
CA GLU A 45 13.37 -0.14 6.53
C GLU A 45 12.69 1.21 6.30
N ARG A 46 11.38 1.22 6.42
CA ARG A 46 10.59 2.45 6.34
C ARG A 46 10.34 2.91 7.76
N GLU A 47 10.63 4.17 8.00
CA GLU A 47 10.23 4.83 9.23
C GLU A 47 8.70 4.88 9.32
N PHE A 48 8.19 4.88 10.52
CA PHE A 48 6.76 4.99 10.81
C PHE A 48 6.55 6.09 11.85
N LEU A 49 5.38 6.71 11.82
CA LEU A 49 5.00 7.69 12.82
C LEU A 49 4.57 6.99 14.11
N THR A 50 5.07 7.49 15.22
CA THR A 50 4.59 7.10 16.54
C THR A 50 3.21 7.72 16.81
N LEU A 51 2.51 7.20 17.81
CA LEU A 51 1.20 7.73 18.22
C LEU A 51 1.32 9.20 18.67
N ASP A 52 2.40 9.55 19.37
CA ASP A 52 2.63 10.92 19.85
C ASP A 52 2.84 11.89 18.69
N GLU A 53 3.59 11.48 17.66
CA GLU A 53 3.80 12.28 16.46
C GLU A 53 2.50 12.45 15.66
N LEU A 54 1.67 11.41 15.55
CA LEU A 54 0.37 11.48 14.89
C LEU A 54 -0.58 12.42 15.64
N THR A 55 -0.56 12.37 16.97
CA THR A 55 -1.35 13.25 17.83
C THR A 55 -0.87 14.71 17.67
N ALA A 56 0.44 14.94 17.71
CA ALA A 56 1.02 16.26 17.48
C ALA A 56 0.62 16.85 16.12
N MET A 57 0.59 16.02 15.07
CA MET A 57 0.11 16.44 13.74
C MET A 57 -1.35 16.93 13.76
N THR A 58 -2.19 16.34 14.61
CA THR A 58 -3.60 16.74 14.74
C THR A 58 -3.74 18.16 15.32
N GLU A 59 -2.83 18.55 16.20
CA GLU A 59 -2.86 19.85 16.90
C GLU A 59 -2.21 20.99 16.11
N ILE A 60 -1.42 20.71 15.06
CA ILE A 60 -0.75 21.73 14.27
C ILE A 60 -1.77 22.61 13.54
N LYS A 61 -1.68 23.91 13.75
CA LYS A 61 -2.43 24.90 12.98
C LYS A 61 -1.71 25.19 11.67
N LEU A 62 -2.36 24.87 10.56
CA LEU A 62 -1.87 25.14 9.21
C LEU A 62 -2.66 26.30 8.61
N GLU A 63 -1.94 27.30 8.07
CA GLU A 63 -2.57 28.47 7.44
C GLU A 63 -3.10 28.15 6.04
N ASP A 64 -2.44 27.26 5.32
CA ASP A 64 -2.88 26.82 3.99
C ASP A 64 -4.02 25.77 4.10
N PRO A 65 -5.22 26.08 3.56
CA PRO A 65 -6.36 25.15 3.59
C PRO A 65 -6.08 23.81 2.90
N ASN A 66 -5.25 23.80 1.85
CA ASN A 66 -4.92 22.55 1.13
C ASN A 66 -4.04 21.65 1.99
N MET A 67 -3.09 22.25 2.70
CA MET A 67 -2.23 21.51 3.64
C MET A 67 -3.03 21.01 4.84
N ALA A 68 -3.95 21.80 5.37
CA ALA A 68 -4.85 21.38 6.44
C ALA A 68 -5.71 20.18 5.99
N PHE A 69 -6.31 20.27 4.83
CA PHE A 69 -7.11 19.17 4.25
C PHE A 69 -6.27 17.91 4.01
N ALA A 70 -5.06 18.05 3.47
CA ALA A 70 -4.15 16.90 3.26
C ALA A 70 -3.78 16.22 4.57
N ARG A 71 -3.48 17.00 5.62
CA ARG A 71 -3.23 16.51 6.98
C ARG A 71 -4.44 15.73 7.50
N ASP A 72 -5.64 16.28 7.41
CA ASP A 72 -6.86 15.66 7.93
C ASP A 72 -7.16 14.33 7.22
N LEU A 73 -6.97 14.27 5.89
CA LEU A 73 -7.05 13.01 5.13
C LEU A 73 -6.02 11.98 5.57
N PHE A 74 -4.79 12.42 5.84
CA PHE A 74 -3.72 11.54 6.31
C PHE A 74 -4.05 10.96 7.68
N ILE A 75 -4.47 11.81 8.61
CA ILE A 75 -4.86 11.42 9.97
C ILE A 75 -6.05 10.44 9.90
N PHE A 76 -7.08 10.78 9.14
CA PHE A 76 -8.24 9.91 8.94
C PHE A 76 -7.85 8.53 8.39
N GLY A 77 -7.00 8.50 7.35
CA GLY A 77 -6.49 7.25 6.78
C GLY A 77 -5.65 6.44 7.77
N SER A 78 -4.85 7.11 8.62
CA SER A 78 -4.03 6.47 9.64
C SER A 78 -4.86 5.81 10.74
N TRP A 79 -5.95 6.45 11.18
CA TRP A 79 -6.85 5.90 12.20
C TRP A 79 -7.78 4.81 11.66
N THR A 80 -8.26 4.96 10.44
CA THR A 80 -9.25 4.05 9.85
C THR A 80 -8.62 2.87 9.09
N GLY A 81 -7.37 3.00 8.65
CA GLY A 81 -6.71 2.05 7.76
C GLY A 81 -7.30 2.00 6.34
N ILE A 82 -8.20 2.92 6.00
CA ILE A 82 -8.83 3.00 4.68
C ILE A 82 -7.83 3.54 3.66
N ALA A 83 -7.72 2.88 2.51
CA ALA A 83 -6.82 3.33 1.45
C ALA A 83 -7.26 4.68 0.89
N PHE A 84 -6.30 5.55 0.53
CA PHE A 84 -6.57 6.89 0.00
C PHE A 84 -7.59 6.92 -1.15
N ILE A 85 -7.54 5.94 -2.06
CA ILE A 85 -8.47 5.87 -3.18
C ILE A 85 -9.91 5.59 -2.73
N ASP A 86 -10.09 4.85 -1.65
CA ASP A 86 -11.39 4.54 -1.08
C ASP A 86 -11.92 5.73 -0.27
N ILE A 87 -11.02 6.45 0.45
CA ILE A 87 -11.37 7.72 1.12
C ILE A 87 -11.85 8.76 0.10
N LYS A 88 -11.17 8.89 -1.04
CA LYS A 88 -11.56 9.82 -2.10
C LYS A 88 -12.97 9.57 -2.66
N ASN A 89 -13.40 8.32 -2.64
CA ASN A 89 -14.73 7.91 -3.14
C ASN A 89 -15.78 7.78 -2.02
N LEU A 90 -15.42 8.14 -0.79
CA LEU A 90 -16.35 8.10 0.34
C LEU A 90 -17.45 9.15 0.15
N THR A 91 -18.68 8.75 0.38
CA THR A 91 -19.87 9.60 0.37
C THR A 91 -20.65 9.42 1.67
N GLU A 92 -21.60 10.30 1.94
CA GLU A 92 -22.48 10.19 3.11
C GLU A 92 -23.24 8.86 3.14
N ASP A 93 -23.57 8.28 1.97
CA ASP A 93 -24.25 6.99 1.86
C ASP A 93 -23.41 5.82 2.40
N ASN A 94 -22.10 6.02 2.54
CA ASN A 94 -21.20 5.04 3.11
C ASN A 94 -21.20 5.06 4.67
N ILE A 95 -21.88 6.02 5.27
CA ILE A 95 -21.97 6.14 6.73
C ILE A 95 -23.29 5.53 7.18
N SER A 96 -23.23 4.53 8.04
CA SER A 96 -24.37 3.83 8.60
C SER A 96 -24.34 3.90 10.11
N MET A 97 -25.50 4.16 10.73
CA MET A 97 -25.62 4.12 12.19
C MET A 97 -25.93 2.71 12.64
N VAL A 98 -25.05 2.11 13.43
CA VAL A 98 -25.23 0.78 14.03
C VAL A 98 -25.12 0.90 15.54
N ASN A 99 -26.18 0.54 16.25
CA ASN A 99 -26.25 0.63 17.72
C ASN A 99 -25.93 2.04 18.28
N GLY A 100 -26.29 3.08 17.54
CA GLY A 100 -26.03 4.46 17.95
C GLY A 100 -24.62 4.99 17.68
N ALA A 101 -23.73 4.19 17.11
CA ALA A 101 -22.40 4.60 16.67
C ALA A 101 -22.33 4.71 15.14
N PRO A 102 -21.60 5.70 14.59
CA PRO A 102 -21.38 5.80 13.15
C PRO A 102 -20.34 4.78 12.67
N TRP A 103 -20.65 4.14 11.56
CA TRP A 103 -19.78 3.17 10.91
C TRP A 103 -19.59 3.51 9.44
N ILE A 104 -18.37 3.37 8.95
CA ILE A 104 -18.10 3.43 7.51
C ILE A 104 -18.25 2.03 6.92
N VAL A 105 -19.12 1.91 5.93
CA VAL A 105 -19.35 0.68 5.17
C VAL A 105 -19.01 0.97 3.71
N SER A 106 -17.83 0.55 3.27
CA SER A 106 -17.35 0.80 1.92
C SER A 106 -16.85 -0.48 1.27
N LYS A 107 -17.03 -0.60 -0.05
CA LYS A 107 -16.51 -1.71 -0.83
C LYS A 107 -15.07 -1.42 -1.24
N VAL A 108 -14.14 -2.23 -0.77
CA VAL A 108 -12.71 -2.08 -1.10
C VAL A 108 -12.48 -2.33 -2.58
N ARG A 109 -11.89 -1.36 -3.28
CA ARG A 109 -11.72 -1.41 -4.74
C ARG A 109 -10.77 -2.52 -5.22
N LYS A 110 -9.79 -2.91 -4.40
CA LYS A 110 -8.80 -3.96 -4.72
C LYS A 110 -9.27 -5.38 -4.43
N SER A 111 -10.28 -5.53 -3.60
CA SER A 111 -10.87 -6.83 -3.27
C SER A 111 -12.38 -6.65 -3.23
N SER A 112 -13.14 -7.69 -3.59
CA SER A 112 -14.60 -7.65 -3.49
C SER A 112 -15.10 -7.62 -2.02
N ASN A 113 -14.20 -7.41 -1.07
CA ASN A 113 -14.48 -7.40 0.36
C ASN A 113 -15.06 -6.05 0.80
N MET A 114 -15.95 -6.07 1.78
CA MET A 114 -16.44 -4.88 2.47
C MET A 114 -15.45 -4.46 3.56
N CYS A 115 -15.14 -3.17 3.61
CA CYS A 115 -14.43 -2.56 4.73
C CYS A 115 -15.48 -1.97 5.67
N ILE A 116 -15.41 -2.32 6.94
CA ILE A 116 -16.32 -1.82 7.98
C ILE A 116 -15.45 -1.26 9.09
N VAL A 117 -15.55 0.05 9.34
CA VAL A 117 -14.75 0.76 10.34
C VAL A 117 -15.66 1.53 11.27
N SER A 118 -15.52 1.33 12.59
CA SER A 118 -16.18 2.14 13.60
C SER A 118 -15.51 3.50 13.73
N LEU A 119 -16.31 4.56 13.85
CA LEU A 119 -15.86 5.94 14.07
C LEU A 119 -15.99 6.36 15.54
N SER A 120 -16.18 5.38 16.45
CA SER A 120 -16.29 5.61 17.90
C SER A 120 -14.95 5.57 18.58
#